data_704e87a5474f9cac66597c9c5b08200f
#
_entry.id   704e87a5474f9cac66597c9c5b08200f
#
_cell.length_a   1.000
_cell.length_b   1.000
_cell.length_c   1.000
_cell.angle_alpha   90.00
_cell.angle_beta   90.00
_cell.angle_gamma   90.00
#
_symmetry.space_group_name_H-M   'P 1'
#
loop_
_entity.id
_entity.type
_entity.pdbx_description
1 polymer ?
#
loop_
_entity_poly.entity_id
_entity_poly.type
_entity_poly.pdbx_seq_one_letter_code
_entity_poly.pdbx_strand_id
1 'polypeptide(L)'
;MKVLVLGGVAAGTKAAAKLKREDRACEVTVLTKGKDISYAGCGLPYYVGDVIHEKSELIVNTPEKFAALTGARVKVETEAVAVYPDRHVVEARDLRTGETAEYGYDKLVIATGASPFVPPIQGLDLKNVFVMRTPDDAIALRAAVEAGEIRKAVVAGGGFIGLEVAENRAAKGVKTTVIDFAPHVLPNFLDPELSEYVENRMAEAGIMPVTGVALEGVEGDGRVEKVLTSKRGYKADALVLAIGIRPNTAFLEGAGIEMFKGTILTDQYLRTNLPDIYAAGDCAMVANRQTGKPAWSPMGSTANIAGRILAGNVAGKETAYPGVLGTGVAKLPGGLNAGRTGLTETAARAEGCDVETVTIVADDKAHYYPGAGVFIIKLTADRATRKLLGVQALGTGAVDKITDIAVTAISLGAEVDQLAAMDFAYAPPFSTAIHPFAHGVNVLLNKLDGTLESFTPAEYAAGAAEGYEIVDCAQAPALEGRLFLNPAAINGPVEGLEKDAKLLLVCTKGRRAYLTQNRLKFYGYSNTRVLEGGTTLTEFGD
;
A
#
# COMPACT_ATOMS: atom_id res chain seq x y z
N MET A 1 28.33 10.41 25.24
CA MET A 1 27.96 9.27 24.34
C MET A 1 28.09 9.72 22.90
N LYS A 2 28.82 8.97 22.08
CA LYS A 2 28.97 9.17 20.64
C LYS A 2 28.03 8.24 19.91
N VAL A 3 27.07 8.79 19.12
CA VAL A 3 26.16 8.01 18.32
C VAL A 3 26.44 8.26 16.84
N LEU A 4 26.72 7.20 16.12
CA LEU A 4 26.89 7.23 14.67
C LEU A 4 25.60 6.74 14.01
N VAL A 5 25.08 7.51 13.06
CA VAL A 5 23.85 7.20 12.31
C VAL A 5 24.22 7.03 10.84
N LEU A 6 23.95 5.87 10.27
CA LEU A 6 24.16 5.58 8.85
C LEU A 6 22.85 5.76 8.09
N GLY A 7 22.76 6.80 7.29
CA GLY A 7 21.57 7.15 6.50
C GLY A 7 20.92 8.47 6.94
N GLY A 8 20.70 9.34 5.97
CA GLY A 8 20.28 10.73 6.15
C GLY A 8 18.86 11.06 5.69
N VAL A 9 17.96 10.07 5.57
CA VAL A 9 16.58 10.35 5.10
C VAL A 9 15.57 10.15 6.25
N ALA A 10 14.57 9.29 6.14
CA ALA A 10 13.46 9.21 7.09
C ALA A 10 13.87 8.72 8.49
N ALA A 11 14.29 7.46 8.63
CA ALA A 11 14.59 6.87 9.93
C ALA A 11 15.81 7.52 10.60
N GLY A 12 16.90 7.72 9.85
CA GLY A 12 18.15 8.25 10.39
C GLY A 12 18.04 9.69 10.87
N THR A 13 17.44 10.60 10.07
CA THR A 13 17.23 12.00 10.50
C THR A 13 16.25 12.09 11.67
N LYS A 14 15.19 11.24 11.68
CA LYS A 14 14.28 11.17 12.82
C LYS A 14 14.99 10.70 14.09
N ALA A 15 15.83 9.67 13.99
CA ALA A 15 16.61 9.17 15.11
C ALA A 15 17.61 10.23 15.62
N ALA A 16 18.40 10.82 14.74
CA ALA A 16 19.38 11.85 15.08
C ALA A 16 18.73 13.06 15.78
N ALA A 17 17.65 13.59 15.20
CA ALA A 17 16.94 14.72 15.79
C ALA A 17 16.28 14.38 17.13
N LYS A 18 15.77 13.14 17.30
CA LYS A 18 15.17 12.72 18.57
C LYS A 18 16.24 12.49 19.64
N LEU A 19 17.37 11.88 19.30
CA LEU A 19 18.52 11.70 20.21
C LEU A 19 18.98 13.03 20.79
N LYS A 20 19.16 14.06 19.94
CA LYS A 20 19.55 15.40 20.40
C LYS A 20 18.49 16.08 21.29
N ARG A 21 17.23 15.66 21.24
CA ARG A 21 16.17 16.10 22.17
C ARG A 21 16.15 15.28 23.48
N GLU A 22 16.54 14.03 23.43
CA GLU A 22 16.66 13.19 24.65
C GLU A 22 17.90 13.59 25.48
N ASP A 23 19.03 13.79 24.80
CA ASP A 23 20.28 14.20 25.41
C ASP A 23 21.04 15.18 24.50
N ARG A 24 21.04 16.46 24.91
CA ARG A 24 21.74 17.52 24.18
C ARG A 24 23.27 17.36 24.19
N ALA A 25 23.84 16.69 25.20
CA ALA A 25 25.27 16.45 25.30
C ALA A 25 25.73 15.30 24.41
N CYS A 26 24.81 14.46 23.91
CA CYS A 26 25.11 13.37 23.01
C CYS A 26 25.73 13.90 21.71
N GLU A 27 26.88 13.37 21.32
CA GLU A 27 27.51 13.66 20.03
C GLU A 27 26.91 12.77 18.96
N VAL A 28 26.06 13.35 18.09
CA VAL A 28 25.42 12.63 17.00
C VAL A 28 26.05 13.02 15.68
N THR A 29 26.55 12.02 14.93
CA THR A 29 27.06 12.20 13.56
C THR A 29 26.24 11.34 12.60
N VAL A 30 25.73 11.96 11.55
CA VAL A 30 25.01 11.30 10.45
C VAL A 30 25.92 11.19 9.26
N LEU A 31 26.14 9.96 8.76
CA LEU A 31 26.82 9.71 7.48
C LEU A 31 25.77 9.31 6.45
N THR A 32 25.82 9.88 5.27
CA THR A 32 24.91 9.54 4.18
C THR A 32 25.59 9.57 2.82
N LYS A 33 25.31 8.53 2.00
CA LYS A 33 25.84 8.40 0.65
C LYS A 33 25.36 9.50 -0.30
N GLY A 34 24.10 9.93 -0.14
CA GLY A 34 23.52 10.97 -0.99
C GLY A 34 23.99 12.37 -0.64
N LYS A 35 23.88 13.30 -1.59
CA LYS A 35 24.11 14.74 -1.38
C LYS A 35 22.97 15.42 -0.65
N ASP A 36 21.74 14.92 -0.81
CA ASP A 36 20.54 15.43 -0.17
C ASP A 36 20.18 14.59 1.07
N ILE A 37 19.66 15.24 2.10
CA ILE A 37 19.11 14.58 3.30
C ILE A 37 17.65 14.97 3.47
N SER A 38 16.93 14.23 4.30
CA SER A 38 15.56 14.60 4.72
C SER A 38 14.65 14.99 3.54
N TYR A 39 14.79 14.33 2.41
CA TYR A 39 13.95 14.58 1.24
C TYR A 39 12.67 13.72 1.26
N ALA A 40 11.64 14.24 0.57
CA ALA A 40 10.34 13.63 0.44
C ALA A 40 10.32 12.56 -0.67
N GLY A 41 10.82 11.35 -0.37
CA GLY A 41 10.86 10.23 -1.34
C GLY A 41 9.48 9.89 -1.91
N CYS A 42 8.42 9.96 -1.11
CA CYS A 42 7.04 9.76 -1.57
C CYS A 42 6.49 10.93 -2.41
N GLY A 43 7.17 12.08 -2.44
CA GLY A 43 6.80 13.23 -3.27
C GLY A 43 7.30 13.16 -4.71
N LEU A 44 8.23 12.25 -5.01
CA LEU A 44 8.91 12.20 -6.30
C LEU A 44 7.96 11.97 -7.50
N PRO A 45 7.00 11.04 -7.47
CA PRO A 45 6.04 10.89 -8.55
C PRO A 45 5.21 12.15 -8.80
N TYR A 46 4.82 12.85 -7.71
CA TYR A 46 4.03 14.09 -7.79
C TYR A 46 4.82 15.27 -8.33
N TYR A 47 6.15 15.29 -8.12
CA TYR A 47 7.05 16.24 -8.76
C TYR A 47 7.15 15.98 -10.27
N VAL A 48 7.21 14.72 -10.69
CA VAL A 48 7.18 14.35 -12.12
C VAL A 48 5.86 14.78 -12.78
N GLY A 49 4.75 14.68 -12.06
CA GLY A 49 3.41 15.10 -12.50
C GLY A 49 3.15 16.60 -12.41
N ASP A 50 4.12 17.38 -11.92
CA ASP A 50 3.98 18.85 -11.71
C ASP A 50 2.87 19.22 -10.71
N VAL A 51 2.59 18.33 -9.75
CA VAL A 51 1.75 18.60 -8.57
C VAL A 51 2.60 19.31 -7.52
N ILE A 52 3.86 18.86 -7.38
CA ILE A 52 4.91 19.58 -6.66
C ILE A 52 5.73 20.29 -7.72
N HIS A 53 5.84 21.62 -7.62
CA HIS A 53 6.40 22.44 -8.70
C HIS A 53 7.90 22.60 -8.59
N GLU A 54 8.40 22.86 -7.38
CA GLU A 54 9.79 23.22 -7.16
C GLU A 54 10.58 22.09 -6.52
N LYS A 55 11.84 21.87 -6.98
CA LYS A 55 12.75 20.90 -6.37
C LYS A 55 12.93 21.16 -4.86
N SER A 56 12.97 22.41 -4.45
CA SER A 56 13.14 22.82 -3.05
C SER A 56 12.03 22.31 -2.12
N GLU A 57 10.84 22.05 -2.66
CA GLU A 57 9.70 21.48 -1.92
C GLU A 57 9.92 20.00 -1.57
N LEU A 58 10.75 19.28 -2.35
CA LEU A 58 11.14 17.92 -2.06
C LEU A 58 12.17 17.81 -0.93
N ILE A 59 12.92 18.88 -0.65
CA ILE A 59 13.99 18.90 0.35
C ILE A 59 13.46 19.52 1.64
N VAL A 60 13.06 18.68 2.58
CA VAL A 60 12.51 19.12 3.89
C VAL A 60 13.55 19.88 4.70
N ASN A 61 14.79 19.39 4.73
CA ASN A 61 15.92 20.06 5.35
C ASN A 61 17.21 19.87 4.53
N THR A 62 17.98 20.95 4.38
CA THR A 62 19.36 20.82 3.92
C THR A 62 20.27 20.31 5.06
N PRO A 63 21.46 19.78 4.79
CA PRO A 63 22.41 19.36 5.82
C PRO A 63 22.69 20.47 6.86
N GLU A 64 22.90 21.69 6.41
CA GLU A 64 23.20 22.86 7.24
C GLU A 64 22.02 23.24 8.12
N LYS A 65 20.81 23.32 7.53
CA LYS A 65 19.56 23.61 8.26
C LYS A 65 19.29 22.55 9.31
N PHE A 66 19.46 21.25 8.96
CA PHE A 66 19.28 20.16 9.90
C PHE A 66 20.30 20.21 11.04
N ALA A 67 21.58 20.46 10.75
CA ALA A 67 22.64 20.60 11.75
C ALA A 67 22.34 21.79 12.70
N ALA A 68 21.95 22.93 12.15
CA ALA A 68 21.62 24.13 12.94
C ALA A 68 20.40 23.89 13.87
N LEU A 69 19.37 23.22 13.38
CA LEU A 69 18.14 22.93 14.16
C LEU A 69 18.36 21.89 15.25
N THR A 70 19.17 20.87 14.98
CA THR A 70 19.30 19.71 15.87
C THR A 70 20.58 19.70 16.70
N GLY A 71 21.67 20.28 16.19
CA GLY A 71 23.02 20.15 16.74
C GLY A 71 23.71 18.83 16.37
N ALA A 72 23.16 18.04 15.46
CA ALA A 72 23.82 16.86 14.92
C ALA A 72 24.78 17.26 13.79
N ARG A 73 25.93 16.57 13.69
CA ARG A 73 26.84 16.72 12.54
C ARG A 73 26.32 15.89 11.38
N VAL A 74 26.36 16.44 10.16
CA VAL A 74 25.95 15.73 8.94
C VAL A 74 27.11 15.70 7.95
N LYS A 75 27.44 14.50 7.47
CA LYS A 75 28.41 14.28 6.39
C LYS A 75 27.68 13.62 5.23
N VAL A 76 27.46 14.38 4.19
CA VAL A 76 26.90 13.95 2.91
C VAL A 76 27.98 13.33 2.03
N GLU A 77 27.60 12.62 0.96
CA GLU A 77 28.51 11.98 0.02
C GLU A 77 29.55 11.11 0.75
N THR A 78 29.15 10.51 1.88
CA THR A 78 29.98 9.67 2.73
C THR A 78 29.31 8.31 2.87
N GLU A 79 29.90 7.29 2.23
CA GLU A 79 29.36 5.93 2.16
C GLU A 79 30.02 5.02 3.19
N ALA A 80 29.24 4.41 4.08
CA ALA A 80 29.73 3.35 4.94
C ALA A 80 30.09 2.11 4.09
N VAL A 81 31.30 1.61 4.23
CA VAL A 81 31.83 0.50 3.43
C VAL A 81 32.09 -0.77 4.24
N ALA A 82 32.30 -0.64 5.56
CA ALA A 82 32.43 -1.77 6.47
C ALA A 82 32.06 -1.37 7.91
N VAL A 83 31.65 -2.35 8.72
CA VAL A 83 31.41 -2.20 10.16
C VAL A 83 32.26 -3.22 10.88
N TYR A 84 33.00 -2.76 11.91
CA TYR A 84 33.83 -3.57 12.77
C TYR A 84 33.27 -3.50 14.21
N PRO A 85 32.33 -4.37 14.58
CA PRO A 85 31.64 -4.29 15.88
C PRO A 85 32.56 -4.40 17.07
N ASP A 86 33.52 -5.31 17.02
CA ASP A 86 34.49 -5.55 18.11
C ASP A 86 35.40 -4.33 18.42
N ARG A 87 35.57 -3.45 17.42
CA ARG A 87 36.36 -2.23 17.53
C ARG A 87 35.48 -0.98 17.75
N HIS A 88 34.15 -1.13 17.69
CA HIS A 88 33.20 -0.02 17.67
C HIS A 88 33.51 1.04 16.60
N VAL A 89 33.82 0.58 15.38
CA VAL A 89 34.24 1.43 14.25
C VAL A 89 33.44 1.12 13.01
N VAL A 90 33.07 2.17 12.26
CA VAL A 90 32.59 2.12 10.88
C VAL A 90 33.65 2.72 9.98
N GLU A 91 34.04 1.99 8.94
CA GLU A 91 34.84 2.52 7.85
C GLU A 91 33.90 3.15 6.81
N ALA A 92 34.17 4.40 6.44
CA ALA A 92 33.38 5.11 5.43
C ALA A 92 34.26 5.85 4.44
N ARG A 93 33.80 5.91 3.19
CA ARG A 93 34.50 6.54 2.07
C ARG A 93 33.83 7.86 1.69
N ASP A 94 34.61 8.93 1.62
CA ASP A 94 34.18 10.20 1.00
C ASP A 94 34.11 10.00 -0.51
N LEU A 95 32.91 10.17 -1.10
CA LEU A 95 32.67 9.90 -2.52
C LEU A 95 33.23 11.01 -3.43
N ARG A 96 33.61 12.17 -2.89
CA ARG A 96 34.19 13.28 -3.65
C ARG A 96 35.71 13.10 -3.80
N THR A 97 36.38 12.61 -2.74
CA THR A 97 37.83 12.44 -2.73
C THR A 97 38.27 11.00 -2.96
N GLY A 98 37.39 10.04 -2.70
CA GLY A 98 37.71 8.60 -2.70
C GLY A 98 38.43 8.12 -1.43
N GLU A 99 38.76 9.02 -0.50
CA GLU A 99 39.47 8.69 0.75
C GLU A 99 38.56 7.93 1.72
N THR A 100 39.16 7.00 2.46
CA THR A 100 38.48 6.22 3.50
C THR A 100 38.89 6.71 4.87
N ALA A 101 37.96 6.78 5.81
CA ALA A 101 38.20 7.15 7.19
C ALA A 101 37.42 6.27 8.17
N GLU A 102 37.96 6.07 9.36
CA GLU A 102 37.30 5.36 10.45
C GLU A 102 36.49 6.31 11.34
N TYR A 103 35.26 5.89 11.69
CA TYR A 103 34.35 6.62 12.58
C TYR A 103 34.03 5.73 13.78
N GLY A 104 34.58 6.10 14.97
CA GLY A 104 34.27 5.42 16.22
C GLY A 104 32.92 5.81 16.80
N TYR A 105 32.25 4.86 17.47
CA TYR A 105 30.96 5.06 18.11
C TYR A 105 30.84 4.37 19.47
N ASP A 106 30.01 4.90 20.37
CA ASP A 106 29.49 4.19 21.53
C ASP A 106 28.20 3.43 21.16
N LYS A 107 27.37 4.00 20.27
CA LYS A 107 26.18 3.38 19.73
C LYS A 107 26.08 3.61 18.21
N LEU A 108 25.67 2.59 17.48
CA LEU A 108 25.49 2.64 16.04
C LEU A 108 24.00 2.51 15.66
N VAL A 109 23.52 3.38 14.79
CA VAL A 109 22.17 3.32 14.19
C VAL A 109 22.30 3.08 12.70
N ILE A 110 21.81 1.95 12.21
CA ILE A 110 21.80 1.60 10.80
C ILE A 110 20.43 1.95 10.23
N ALA A 111 20.40 2.95 9.34
CA ALA A 111 19.20 3.47 8.68
C ALA A 111 19.46 3.75 7.20
N THR A 112 20.24 2.87 6.56
CA THR A 112 20.74 2.99 5.18
C THR A 112 19.67 2.86 4.10
N GLY A 113 18.48 2.43 4.49
CA GLY A 113 17.34 2.32 3.58
C GLY A 113 17.49 1.20 2.55
N ALA A 114 16.92 1.43 1.37
CA ALA A 114 16.93 0.48 0.25
C ALA A 114 17.13 1.22 -1.07
N SER A 115 17.59 0.51 -2.08
CA SER A 115 17.77 0.99 -3.46
C SER A 115 16.84 0.27 -4.42
N PRO A 116 16.45 0.88 -5.58
CA PRO A 116 15.68 0.20 -6.60
C PRO A 116 16.37 -1.08 -7.06
N PHE A 117 15.56 -2.11 -7.27
CA PHE A 117 16.07 -3.32 -7.90
C PHE A 117 16.18 -3.10 -9.41
N VAL A 118 17.39 -3.24 -9.94
CA VAL A 118 17.69 -3.22 -11.38
C VAL A 118 18.04 -4.65 -11.78
N PRO A 119 17.22 -5.32 -12.59
CA PRO A 119 17.46 -6.71 -12.99
C PRO A 119 18.63 -6.80 -13.97
N PRO A 120 19.36 -7.93 -14.03
CA PRO A 120 20.47 -8.10 -14.97
C PRO A 120 19.98 -8.47 -16.38
N ILE A 121 19.26 -7.57 -17.03
CA ILE A 121 18.74 -7.74 -18.40
C ILE A 121 19.37 -6.71 -19.35
N GLN A 122 19.30 -6.98 -20.66
CA GLN A 122 19.92 -6.11 -21.69
C GLN A 122 19.15 -4.79 -21.87
N GLY A 123 19.90 -3.74 -22.21
CA GLY A 123 19.38 -2.44 -22.62
C GLY A 123 18.96 -1.51 -21.48
N LEU A 124 19.26 -1.84 -20.22
CA LEU A 124 18.97 -0.94 -19.09
C LEU A 124 19.95 0.24 -18.97
N ASP A 125 21.00 0.25 -19.75
CA ASP A 125 21.97 1.35 -19.91
C ASP A 125 21.55 2.37 -20.98
N LEU A 126 20.50 2.10 -21.75
CA LEU A 126 19.97 3.02 -22.74
C LEU A 126 19.43 4.32 -22.11
N LYS A 127 19.56 5.44 -22.84
CA LYS A 127 18.89 6.71 -22.44
C LYS A 127 17.38 6.48 -22.30
N ASN A 128 16.78 7.14 -21.32
CA ASN A 128 15.35 7.05 -20.98
C ASN A 128 14.93 5.72 -20.27
N VAL A 129 15.88 5.01 -19.67
CA VAL A 129 15.59 4.06 -18.59
C VAL A 129 15.73 4.80 -17.26
N PHE A 130 14.68 4.79 -16.44
CA PHE A 130 14.61 5.53 -15.19
C PHE A 130 14.30 4.61 -14.02
N VAL A 131 14.77 5.00 -12.85
CA VAL A 131 14.32 4.52 -11.54
C VAL A 131 13.63 5.67 -10.79
N MET A 132 13.04 5.41 -9.63
CA MET A 132 12.37 6.44 -8.82
C MET A 132 12.73 6.25 -7.34
N ARG A 133 13.82 6.92 -6.89
CA ARG A 133 14.30 6.81 -5.52
C ARG A 133 14.83 8.13 -4.95
N THR A 134 15.50 8.93 -5.76
CA THR A 134 16.16 10.17 -5.34
C THR A 134 15.54 11.38 -6.05
N PRO A 135 15.73 12.61 -5.52
CA PRO A 135 15.30 13.82 -6.23
C PRO A 135 15.87 13.92 -7.65
N ASP A 136 17.12 13.46 -7.89
CA ASP A 136 17.73 13.51 -9.21
C ASP A 136 17.02 12.59 -10.21
N ASP A 137 16.53 11.42 -9.77
CA ASP A 137 15.76 10.51 -10.63
C ASP A 137 14.46 11.19 -11.12
N ALA A 138 13.75 11.85 -10.19
CA ALA A 138 12.52 12.55 -10.53
C ALA A 138 12.77 13.77 -11.46
N ILE A 139 13.86 14.51 -11.22
CA ILE A 139 14.28 15.64 -12.06
C ILE A 139 14.59 15.17 -13.47
N ALA A 140 15.36 14.09 -13.62
CA ALA A 140 15.73 13.53 -14.91
C ALA A 140 14.48 13.07 -15.70
N LEU A 141 13.57 12.36 -15.05
CA LEU A 141 12.34 11.90 -15.68
C LEU A 141 11.43 13.09 -16.07
N ARG A 142 11.24 14.08 -15.18
CA ARG A 142 10.45 15.27 -15.46
C ARG A 142 11.04 16.05 -16.66
N ALA A 143 12.33 16.31 -16.67
CA ALA A 143 13.00 17.01 -17.74
C ALA A 143 12.81 16.34 -19.10
N ALA A 144 12.91 15.02 -19.18
CA ALA A 144 12.70 14.27 -20.42
C ALA A 144 11.22 14.34 -20.90
N VAL A 145 10.26 14.35 -19.98
CA VAL A 145 8.83 14.54 -20.29
C VAL A 145 8.58 15.96 -20.82
N GLU A 146 9.07 16.98 -20.13
CA GLU A 146 8.91 18.40 -20.51
C GLU A 146 9.60 18.73 -21.84
N ALA A 147 10.73 18.10 -22.13
CA ALA A 147 11.41 18.21 -23.43
C ALA A 147 10.66 17.54 -24.60
N GLY A 148 9.54 16.85 -24.32
CA GLY A 148 8.77 16.12 -25.32
C GLY A 148 9.46 14.85 -25.87
N GLU A 149 10.50 14.38 -25.19
CA GLU A 149 11.24 13.16 -25.57
C GLU A 149 10.43 11.89 -25.31
N ILE A 150 9.43 11.96 -24.40
CA ILE A 150 8.64 10.82 -23.96
C ILE A 150 7.17 11.04 -24.26
N ARG A 151 6.64 10.28 -25.22
CA ARG A 151 5.21 10.26 -25.58
C ARG A 151 4.53 8.95 -25.18
N LYS A 152 5.32 7.86 -25.13
CA LYS A 152 4.89 6.53 -24.73
C LYS A 152 5.85 6.00 -23.70
N ALA A 153 5.32 5.48 -22.60
CA ALA A 153 6.15 4.90 -21.57
C ALA A 153 5.64 3.54 -21.12
N VAL A 154 6.57 2.68 -20.77
CA VAL A 154 6.31 1.48 -20.00
C VAL A 154 6.77 1.72 -18.56
N VAL A 155 5.91 1.42 -17.60
CA VAL A 155 6.25 1.35 -16.17
C VAL A 155 6.28 -0.13 -15.81
N ALA A 156 7.44 -0.63 -15.44
CA ALA A 156 7.59 -2.00 -14.93
C ALA A 156 7.41 -2.00 -13.43
N GLY A 157 6.37 -2.69 -12.96
CA GLY A 157 5.92 -2.78 -11.57
C GLY A 157 4.59 -2.08 -11.32
N GLY A 158 3.57 -2.86 -10.96
CA GLY A 158 2.21 -2.41 -10.60
C GLY A 158 2.03 -2.18 -9.09
N GLY A 159 3.12 -1.91 -8.35
CA GLY A 159 3.08 -1.49 -6.94
C GLY A 159 2.85 0.02 -6.79
N PHE A 160 2.91 0.53 -5.54
CA PHE A 160 2.67 1.96 -5.23
C PHE A 160 3.45 2.92 -6.13
N ILE A 161 4.79 2.77 -6.16
CA ILE A 161 5.66 3.67 -6.92
C ILE A 161 5.29 3.67 -8.40
N GLY A 162 5.09 2.48 -8.98
CA GLY A 162 4.76 2.35 -10.40
C GLY A 162 3.42 2.96 -10.75
N LEU A 163 2.38 2.75 -9.95
CA LEU A 163 1.04 3.29 -10.19
C LEU A 163 0.99 4.81 -9.99
N GLU A 164 1.67 5.35 -8.96
CA GLU A 164 1.78 6.80 -8.77
C GLU A 164 2.55 7.48 -9.90
N VAL A 165 3.63 6.86 -10.41
CA VAL A 165 4.34 7.35 -11.60
C VAL A 165 3.44 7.29 -12.83
N ALA A 166 2.69 6.19 -13.02
CA ALA A 166 1.78 6.03 -14.16
C ALA A 166 0.68 7.08 -14.16
N GLU A 167 0.04 7.32 -13.01
CA GLU A 167 -0.99 8.36 -12.82
C GLU A 167 -0.45 9.76 -13.17
N ASN A 168 0.68 10.13 -12.56
CA ASN A 168 1.26 11.47 -12.74
C ASN A 168 1.76 11.72 -14.16
N ARG A 169 2.16 10.67 -14.91
CA ARG A 169 2.58 10.78 -16.31
C ARG A 169 1.42 10.82 -17.28
N ALA A 170 0.38 10.03 -17.03
CA ALA A 170 -0.84 10.09 -17.82
C ALA A 170 -1.48 11.48 -17.75
N ALA A 171 -1.45 12.13 -16.58
CA ALA A 171 -1.88 13.51 -16.40
C ALA A 171 -1.10 14.52 -17.27
N LYS A 172 0.14 14.19 -17.70
CA LYS A 172 0.95 14.96 -18.66
C LYS A 172 0.75 14.53 -20.13
N GLY A 173 -0.24 13.69 -20.43
CA GLY A 173 -0.55 13.23 -21.78
C GLY A 173 0.38 12.13 -22.34
N VAL A 174 1.20 11.50 -21.50
CA VAL A 174 2.05 10.37 -21.87
C VAL A 174 1.23 9.09 -21.89
N LYS A 175 1.16 8.40 -23.04
CA LYS A 175 0.51 7.08 -23.12
C LYS A 175 1.31 6.07 -22.30
N THR A 176 0.69 5.54 -21.24
CA THR A 176 1.39 4.71 -20.27
C THR A 176 0.84 3.28 -20.28
N THR A 177 1.76 2.32 -20.31
CA THR A 177 1.49 0.89 -20.07
C THR A 177 2.18 0.50 -18.79
N VAL A 178 1.44 -0.13 -17.87
CA VAL A 178 2.01 -0.71 -16.64
C VAL A 178 2.12 -2.20 -16.83
N ILE A 179 3.32 -2.75 -16.69
CA ILE A 179 3.56 -4.20 -16.76
C ILE A 179 3.92 -4.73 -15.37
N ASP A 180 3.40 -5.91 -15.00
CA ASP A 180 3.79 -6.59 -13.76
C ASP A 180 3.91 -8.09 -13.96
N PHE A 181 4.86 -8.72 -13.24
CA PHE A 181 5.01 -10.17 -13.22
C PHE A 181 3.87 -10.87 -12.45
N ALA A 182 3.35 -10.21 -11.43
CA ALA A 182 2.22 -10.71 -10.67
C ALA A 182 0.93 -10.74 -11.52
N PRO A 183 -0.05 -11.59 -11.16
CA PRO A 183 -1.31 -11.70 -11.90
C PRO A 183 -2.17 -10.45 -11.85
N HIS A 184 -1.96 -9.59 -10.85
CA HIS A 184 -2.70 -8.34 -10.64
C HIS A 184 -1.79 -7.20 -10.19
N VAL A 185 -2.24 -5.95 -10.34
CA VAL A 185 -1.59 -4.79 -9.70
C VAL A 185 -1.80 -4.83 -8.19
N LEU A 186 -0.91 -4.19 -7.43
CA LEU A 186 -0.95 -4.15 -5.95
C LEU A 186 -1.07 -5.53 -5.28
N PRO A 187 -0.34 -6.58 -5.74
CA PRO A 187 -0.60 -7.98 -5.39
C PRO A 187 -0.41 -8.30 -3.91
N ASN A 188 0.37 -7.49 -3.19
CA ASN A 188 0.60 -7.66 -1.75
C ASN A 188 -0.19 -6.63 -0.91
N PHE A 189 -1.07 -5.89 -1.53
CA PHE A 189 -1.80 -4.80 -0.89
C PHE A 189 -3.32 -5.00 -0.96
N LEU A 190 -3.85 -5.48 -2.08
CA LEU A 190 -5.26 -5.78 -2.27
C LEU A 190 -5.47 -7.27 -2.52
N ASP A 191 -6.65 -7.76 -2.18
CA ASP A 191 -7.12 -9.06 -2.66
C ASP A 191 -7.45 -8.98 -4.16
N PRO A 192 -7.42 -10.11 -4.91
CA PRO A 192 -7.48 -10.11 -6.38
C PRO A 192 -8.67 -9.36 -6.99
N GLU A 193 -9.87 -9.54 -6.44
CA GLU A 193 -11.09 -8.92 -6.96
C GLU A 193 -11.09 -7.38 -6.84
N LEU A 194 -10.38 -6.84 -5.85
CA LEU A 194 -10.20 -5.40 -5.70
C LEU A 194 -9.11 -4.87 -6.63
N SER A 195 -8.06 -5.66 -6.86
CA SER A 195 -7.03 -5.33 -7.84
C SER A 195 -7.58 -5.31 -9.25
N GLU A 196 -8.46 -6.25 -9.62
CA GLU A 196 -9.16 -6.29 -10.91
C GLU A 196 -10.01 -5.03 -11.12
N TYR A 197 -10.74 -4.59 -10.09
CA TYR A 197 -11.47 -3.33 -10.16
C TYR A 197 -10.54 -2.14 -10.43
N VAL A 198 -9.36 -2.10 -9.79
CA VAL A 198 -8.33 -1.06 -10.05
C VAL A 198 -7.85 -1.13 -11.50
N GLU A 199 -7.57 -2.33 -12.03
CA GLU A 199 -7.13 -2.54 -13.41
C GLU A 199 -8.15 -2.03 -14.43
N ASN A 200 -9.43 -2.30 -14.21
CA ASN A 200 -10.51 -1.80 -15.04
C ASN A 200 -10.58 -0.27 -15.02
N ARG A 201 -10.47 0.35 -13.83
CA ARG A 201 -10.42 1.81 -13.69
C ARG A 201 -9.19 2.44 -14.34
N MET A 202 -8.04 1.76 -14.30
CA MET A 202 -6.83 2.18 -15.03
C MET A 202 -7.06 2.18 -16.55
N ALA A 203 -7.67 1.11 -17.08
CA ALA A 203 -7.95 0.98 -18.50
C ALA A 203 -8.91 2.09 -18.98
N GLU A 204 -9.98 2.38 -18.23
CA GLU A 204 -10.91 3.48 -18.48
C GLU A 204 -10.21 4.85 -18.49
N ALA A 205 -9.19 5.03 -17.63
CA ALA A 205 -8.36 6.24 -17.58
C ALA A 205 -7.29 6.29 -18.68
N GLY A 206 -7.23 5.31 -19.58
CA GLY A 206 -6.28 5.25 -20.69
C GLY A 206 -4.88 4.76 -20.31
N ILE A 207 -4.72 4.17 -19.13
CA ILE A 207 -3.50 3.50 -18.68
C ILE A 207 -3.69 2.00 -18.82
N MET A 208 -2.89 1.35 -19.66
CA MET A 208 -3.03 -0.08 -19.95
C MET A 208 -2.34 -0.93 -18.88
N PRO A 209 -3.07 -1.67 -18.04
CA PRO A 209 -2.47 -2.70 -17.19
C PRO A 209 -2.17 -3.95 -18.02
N VAL A 210 -0.99 -4.54 -17.82
CA VAL A 210 -0.56 -5.79 -18.45
C VAL A 210 0.14 -6.63 -17.38
N THR A 211 -0.62 -7.48 -16.76
CA THR A 211 -0.19 -8.33 -15.65
C THR A 211 0.17 -9.75 -16.09
N GLY A 212 0.84 -10.52 -15.23
CA GLY A 212 1.32 -11.86 -15.53
C GLY A 212 2.38 -11.87 -16.65
N VAL A 213 3.23 -10.83 -16.74
CA VAL A 213 4.31 -10.74 -17.75
C VAL A 213 5.63 -10.30 -17.09
N ALA A 214 6.71 -11.01 -17.43
CA ALA A 214 8.05 -10.62 -17.01
C ALA A 214 8.64 -9.56 -17.96
N LEU A 215 9.39 -8.61 -17.40
CA LEU A 215 10.28 -7.73 -18.17
C LEU A 215 11.52 -8.54 -18.57
N GLU A 216 11.84 -8.60 -19.88
CA GLU A 216 12.95 -9.40 -20.40
C GLU A 216 14.08 -8.57 -21.01
N GLY A 217 13.83 -7.33 -21.40
CA GLY A 217 14.86 -6.47 -21.97
C GLY A 217 14.33 -5.17 -22.54
N VAL A 218 15.25 -4.38 -23.07
CA VAL A 218 14.97 -3.12 -23.76
C VAL A 218 15.77 -3.06 -25.06
N GLU A 219 15.12 -2.66 -26.14
CA GLU A 219 15.73 -2.44 -27.43
C GLU A 219 15.72 -0.96 -27.82
N GLY A 220 16.73 -0.51 -28.55
CA GLY A 220 16.81 0.82 -29.11
C GLY A 220 18.23 1.19 -29.58
N ASP A 221 18.33 2.26 -30.33
CA ASP A 221 19.60 2.84 -30.77
C ASP A 221 19.96 4.04 -29.89
N GLY A 222 20.79 3.80 -28.88
CA GLY A 222 21.22 4.79 -27.87
C GLY A 222 20.14 5.27 -26.89
N ARG A 223 18.85 4.95 -27.10
CA ARG A 223 17.71 5.26 -26.25
C ARG A 223 16.64 4.18 -26.34
N VAL A 224 15.72 4.17 -25.40
CA VAL A 224 14.59 3.24 -25.39
C VAL A 224 13.71 3.46 -26.64
N GLU A 225 13.42 2.40 -27.38
CA GLU A 225 12.46 2.38 -28.48
C GLU A 225 11.42 1.27 -28.31
N LYS A 226 11.77 0.21 -27.56
CA LYS A 226 10.88 -0.91 -27.31
C LYS A 226 11.25 -1.63 -26.02
N VAL A 227 10.25 -1.99 -25.25
CA VAL A 227 10.37 -2.80 -24.03
C VAL A 227 9.89 -4.22 -24.32
N LEU A 228 10.72 -5.21 -24.03
CA LEU A 228 10.45 -6.63 -24.25
C LEU A 228 9.87 -7.27 -22.99
N THR A 229 8.83 -8.06 -23.17
CA THR A 229 8.23 -8.87 -22.10
C THR A 229 8.11 -10.33 -22.54
N SER A 230 7.86 -11.23 -21.60
CA SER A 230 7.64 -12.66 -21.85
C SER A 230 6.51 -12.99 -22.83
N LYS A 231 5.64 -12.04 -23.15
CA LYS A 231 4.53 -12.24 -24.11
C LYS A 231 4.75 -11.49 -25.42
N ARG A 232 5.18 -10.23 -25.36
CA ARG A 232 5.37 -9.38 -26.55
C ARG A 232 6.23 -8.15 -26.25
N GLY A 233 6.66 -7.44 -27.30
CA GLY A 233 7.32 -6.14 -27.17
C GLY A 233 6.33 -4.96 -27.24
N TYR A 234 6.60 -3.92 -26.47
CA TYR A 234 5.84 -2.67 -26.44
C TYR A 234 6.70 -1.51 -26.95
N LYS A 235 6.24 -0.80 -27.97
CA LYS A 235 6.91 0.44 -28.43
C LYS A 235 6.81 1.49 -27.33
N ALA A 236 7.95 2.02 -26.90
CA ALA A 236 8.04 3.00 -25.83
C ALA A 236 9.25 3.91 -26.03
N ASP A 237 9.14 5.15 -25.59
CA ASP A 237 10.22 6.15 -25.59
C ASP A 237 10.95 6.16 -24.22
N ALA A 238 10.39 5.49 -23.21
CA ALA A 238 10.97 5.36 -21.89
C ALA A 238 10.51 4.09 -21.17
N LEU A 239 11.39 3.59 -20.30
CA LEU A 239 11.08 2.58 -19.27
C LEU A 239 11.29 3.18 -17.88
N VAL A 240 10.32 3.00 -16.97
CA VAL A 240 10.50 3.29 -15.55
C VAL A 240 10.48 1.98 -14.78
N LEU A 241 11.58 1.70 -14.05
CA LEU A 241 11.73 0.51 -13.23
C LEU A 241 11.17 0.77 -11.82
N ALA A 242 10.10 0.08 -11.47
CA ALA A 242 9.44 0.08 -10.16
C ALA A 242 9.16 -1.35 -9.66
N ILE A 243 10.00 -2.33 -10.06
CA ILE A 243 9.85 -3.78 -9.81
C ILE A 243 10.37 -4.23 -8.45
N GLY A 244 10.49 -3.32 -7.51
CA GLY A 244 10.90 -3.58 -6.14
C GLY A 244 12.18 -2.86 -5.74
N ILE A 245 12.57 -3.09 -4.50
CA ILE A 245 13.73 -2.48 -3.87
C ILE A 245 14.57 -3.54 -3.15
N ARG A 246 15.84 -3.24 -2.89
CA ARG A 246 16.76 -4.08 -2.12
C ARG A 246 17.35 -3.28 -0.96
N PRO A 247 17.41 -3.85 0.25
CA PRO A 247 18.04 -3.20 1.40
C PRO A 247 19.51 -2.88 1.14
N ASN A 248 19.97 -1.73 1.60
CA ASN A 248 21.36 -1.29 1.49
C ASN A 248 22.17 -1.83 2.68
N THR A 249 22.49 -3.10 2.67
CA THR A 249 23.13 -3.83 3.78
C THR A 249 24.39 -4.61 3.38
N ALA A 250 24.81 -4.54 2.12
CA ALA A 250 25.96 -5.29 1.61
C ALA A 250 27.27 -4.99 2.39
N PHE A 251 27.44 -3.75 2.88
CA PHE A 251 28.60 -3.33 3.68
C PHE A 251 28.67 -3.98 5.08
N LEU A 252 27.63 -4.71 5.48
CA LEU A 252 27.56 -5.46 6.75
C LEU A 252 28.03 -6.90 6.61
N GLU A 253 28.43 -7.31 5.40
CA GLU A 253 28.96 -8.66 5.18
C GLU A 253 30.19 -8.89 6.07
N GLY A 254 30.19 -10.00 6.80
CA GLY A 254 31.26 -10.32 7.76
C GLY A 254 31.17 -9.62 9.13
N ALA A 255 30.24 -8.67 9.34
CA ALA A 255 30.07 -7.98 10.62
C ALA A 255 29.34 -8.80 11.69
N GLY A 256 28.81 -9.99 11.38
CA GLY A 256 28.10 -10.84 12.32
C GLY A 256 26.69 -10.38 12.68
N ILE A 257 26.13 -9.42 11.94
CA ILE A 257 24.75 -8.95 12.10
C ILE A 257 23.79 -9.96 11.46
N GLU A 258 22.79 -10.39 12.23
CA GLU A 258 21.77 -11.31 11.73
C GLU A 258 20.83 -10.63 10.72
N MET A 259 20.64 -11.30 9.58
CA MET A 259 19.81 -10.79 8.49
C MET A 259 18.83 -11.85 7.96
N PHE A 260 17.69 -11.40 7.44
CA PHE A 260 16.73 -12.23 6.71
C PHE A 260 16.38 -11.60 5.37
N LYS A 261 16.64 -12.30 4.27
CA LYS A 261 16.45 -11.81 2.90
C LYS A 261 17.12 -10.44 2.65
N GLY A 262 18.30 -10.23 3.22
CA GLY A 262 19.07 -9.00 3.10
C GLY A 262 18.63 -7.85 4.01
N THR A 263 17.58 -8.01 4.81
CA THR A 263 17.17 -7.02 5.84
C THR A 263 17.73 -7.41 7.20
N ILE A 264 18.12 -6.40 8.00
CA ILE A 264 18.63 -6.57 9.35
C ILE A 264 17.51 -7.03 10.26
N LEU A 265 17.70 -8.14 10.99
CA LEU A 265 16.76 -8.57 12.03
C LEU A 265 16.89 -7.69 13.26
N THR A 266 15.76 -7.28 13.83
CA THR A 266 15.75 -6.51 15.09
C THR A 266 14.79 -7.12 16.10
N ASP A 267 15.09 -6.92 17.38
CA ASP A 267 14.17 -7.22 18.47
C ASP A 267 13.05 -6.15 18.58
N GLN A 268 12.17 -6.31 19.56
CA GLN A 268 11.10 -5.33 19.84
C GLN A 268 11.60 -3.94 20.25
N TYR A 269 12.87 -3.80 20.61
CA TYR A 269 13.51 -2.53 20.97
C TYR A 269 14.32 -1.95 19.82
N LEU A 270 14.24 -2.56 18.63
CA LEU A 270 15.00 -2.21 17.42
C LEU A 270 16.51 -2.40 17.57
N ARG A 271 16.93 -3.31 18.45
CA ARG A 271 18.32 -3.75 18.63
C ARG A 271 18.61 -4.89 17.66
N THR A 272 19.82 -4.95 17.14
CA THR A 272 20.31 -6.14 16.42
C THR A 272 20.74 -7.22 17.42
N ASN A 273 21.20 -8.36 16.91
CA ASN A 273 21.84 -9.40 17.73
C ASN A 273 23.17 -8.96 18.38
N LEU A 274 23.78 -7.88 17.87
CA LEU A 274 25.03 -7.35 18.41
C LEU A 274 24.76 -6.20 19.38
N PRO A 275 25.53 -6.10 20.49
CA PRO A 275 25.37 -5.03 21.46
C PRO A 275 25.66 -3.67 20.80
N ASP A 276 24.98 -2.64 21.27
CA ASP A 276 25.19 -1.25 20.88
C ASP A 276 24.86 -0.91 19.42
N ILE A 277 24.28 -1.86 18.65
CA ILE A 277 23.90 -1.68 17.25
C ILE A 277 22.38 -1.82 17.10
N TYR A 278 21.78 -0.79 16.49
CA TYR A 278 20.35 -0.65 16.27
C TYR A 278 20.05 -0.47 14.78
N ALA A 279 18.86 -0.87 14.32
CA ALA A 279 18.49 -0.65 12.93
C ALA A 279 17.01 -0.25 12.79
N ALA A 280 16.72 0.61 11.80
CA ALA A 280 15.36 1.03 11.46
C ALA A 280 15.25 1.52 10.02
N GLY A 281 14.01 1.55 9.50
CA GLY A 281 13.67 1.94 8.12
C GLY A 281 13.81 0.78 7.14
N ASP A 282 13.92 1.08 5.85
CA ASP A 282 13.81 0.08 4.77
C ASP A 282 14.93 -0.97 4.77
N CYS A 283 16.03 -0.76 5.52
CA CYS A 283 17.11 -1.75 5.68
C CYS A 283 16.82 -2.79 6.79
N ALA A 284 15.79 -2.59 7.61
CA ALA A 284 15.50 -3.41 8.77
C ALA A 284 14.16 -4.14 8.66
N MET A 285 14.12 -5.33 9.26
CA MET A 285 12.92 -6.12 9.48
C MET A 285 12.30 -5.76 10.81
N VAL A 286 10.97 -5.72 10.87
CA VAL A 286 10.21 -5.51 12.09
C VAL A 286 9.21 -6.65 12.28
N ALA A 287 8.44 -6.67 13.36
CA ALA A 287 7.38 -7.66 13.54
C ALA A 287 6.08 -7.20 12.88
N ASN A 288 5.33 -8.14 12.31
CA ASN A 288 3.90 -7.94 12.05
C ASN A 288 3.17 -7.98 13.39
N ARG A 289 2.39 -6.94 13.69
CA ARG A 289 1.72 -6.77 14.98
C ARG A 289 0.67 -7.85 15.28
N GLN A 290 0.03 -8.41 14.25
CA GLN A 290 -1.02 -9.41 14.40
C GLN A 290 -0.48 -10.83 14.51
N THR A 291 0.58 -11.15 13.76
CA THR A 291 1.12 -12.52 13.66
C THR A 291 2.39 -12.74 14.48
N GLY A 292 3.06 -11.66 14.90
CA GLY A 292 4.38 -11.71 15.54
C GLY A 292 5.52 -12.12 14.60
N LYS A 293 5.24 -12.48 13.34
CA LYS A 293 6.24 -12.91 12.36
C LYS A 293 7.04 -11.71 11.83
N PRO A 294 8.28 -11.94 11.35
CA PRO A 294 9.04 -10.90 10.68
C PRO A 294 8.29 -10.30 9.49
N ALA A 295 8.26 -8.97 9.42
CA ALA A 295 7.62 -8.21 8.36
C ALA A 295 8.53 -7.11 7.83
N TRP A 296 8.61 -6.99 6.52
CA TRP A 296 9.32 -5.90 5.88
C TRP A 296 8.33 -4.79 5.49
N SER A 297 8.54 -3.60 6.05
CA SER A 297 7.67 -2.45 5.83
C SER A 297 8.48 -1.22 5.39
N PRO A 298 8.85 -1.15 4.11
CA PRO A 298 9.63 -0.04 3.57
C PRO A 298 8.73 1.20 3.32
N MET A 299 8.15 1.72 4.41
CA MET A 299 7.21 2.83 4.42
C MET A 299 7.74 4.01 5.24
N GLY A 300 7.54 5.23 4.75
CA GLY A 300 7.97 6.45 5.42
C GLY A 300 7.39 6.61 6.83
N SER A 301 6.13 6.21 7.05
CA SER A 301 5.47 6.19 8.37
C SER A 301 6.17 5.23 9.34
N THR A 302 6.41 3.99 8.92
CA THR A 302 7.16 2.99 9.69
C THR A 302 8.55 3.49 10.05
N ALA A 303 9.30 4.02 9.07
CA ALA A 303 10.65 4.55 9.27
C ALA A 303 10.68 5.68 10.31
N ASN A 304 9.70 6.59 10.28
CA ASN A 304 9.61 7.70 11.23
C ASN A 304 9.24 7.24 12.64
N ILE A 305 8.27 6.34 12.78
CA ILE A 305 7.85 5.81 14.09
C ILE A 305 9.01 5.00 14.71
N ALA A 306 9.57 4.06 13.93
CA ALA A 306 10.70 3.24 14.38
C ALA A 306 11.92 4.10 14.74
N GLY A 307 12.31 5.08 13.92
CA GLY A 307 13.41 5.99 14.22
C GLY A 307 13.21 6.81 15.50
N ARG A 308 11.96 7.20 15.79
CA ARG A 308 11.62 7.89 17.04
C ARG A 308 11.77 6.98 18.27
N ILE A 309 11.27 5.74 18.20
CA ILE A 309 11.33 4.78 19.30
C ILE A 309 12.78 4.34 19.52
N LEU A 310 13.49 3.99 18.45
CA LEU A 310 14.89 3.61 18.46
C LEU A 310 15.76 4.65 19.18
N ALA A 311 15.58 5.93 18.88
CA ALA A 311 16.32 7.00 19.52
C ALA A 311 16.14 7.04 21.05
N GLY A 312 14.92 6.78 21.54
CA GLY A 312 14.66 6.63 22.97
C GLY A 312 15.42 5.44 23.57
N ASN A 313 15.42 4.31 22.85
CA ASN A 313 16.09 3.09 23.30
C ASN A 313 17.62 3.24 23.29
N VAL A 314 18.18 3.91 22.29
CA VAL A 314 19.63 4.29 22.28
C VAL A 314 19.97 5.18 23.47
N ALA A 315 19.07 6.07 23.89
CA ALA A 315 19.23 6.94 25.05
C ALA A 315 18.93 6.23 26.40
N GLY A 316 18.73 4.92 26.41
CA GLY A 316 18.54 4.12 27.62
C GLY A 316 17.09 3.88 28.03
N LYS A 317 16.10 4.25 27.20
CA LYS A 317 14.70 3.85 27.39
C LYS A 317 14.49 2.41 26.92
N GLU A 318 13.46 1.77 27.45
CA GLU A 318 13.04 0.44 27.00
C GLU A 318 11.59 0.52 26.48
N THR A 319 11.44 1.16 25.32
CA THR A 319 10.12 1.30 24.65
C THR A 319 10.02 0.27 23.54
N ALA A 320 9.12 -0.69 23.71
CA ALA A 320 8.87 -1.68 22.67
C ALA A 320 8.19 -1.05 21.44
N TYR A 321 8.68 -1.38 20.27
CA TYR A 321 8.00 -1.11 19.00
C TYR A 321 6.96 -2.19 18.75
N PRO A 322 5.67 -1.84 18.67
CA PRO A 322 4.60 -2.86 18.59
C PRO A 322 4.53 -3.59 17.24
N GLY A 323 5.38 -3.22 16.29
CA GLY A 323 5.35 -3.76 14.95
C GLY A 323 4.38 -3.03 14.01
N VAL A 324 4.17 -3.61 12.82
CA VAL A 324 3.40 -3.01 11.72
C VAL A 324 2.13 -3.80 11.43
N LEU A 325 1.11 -3.11 10.91
CA LEU A 325 -0.11 -3.70 10.37
C LEU A 325 -0.10 -3.78 8.84
N GLY A 326 0.99 -3.36 8.18
CA GLY A 326 1.06 -3.24 6.73
C GLY A 326 0.15 -2.14 6.18
N THR A 327 -0.05 -1.07 6.96
CA THR A 327 -0.90 0.06 6.59
C THR A 327 -0.31 0.86 5.46
N GLY A 328 -1.13 1.18 4.47
CA GLY A 328 -0.76 2.05 3.36
C GLY A 328 -1.98 2.71 2.74
N VAL A 329 -1.73 3.82 2.07
CA VAL A 329 -2.69 4.49 1.19
C VAL A 329 -1.96 4.92 -0.07
N ALA A 330 -2.66 4.93 -1.19
CA ALA A 330 -2.14 5.35 -2.48
C ALA A 330 -3.20 6.09 -3.29
N LYS A 331 -2.75 7.10 -4.03
CA LYS A 331 -3.53 7.67 -5.12
C LYS A 331 -3.28 6.85 -6.38
N LEU A 332 -4.34 6.40 -7.01
CA LEU A 332 -4.30 5.51 -8.16
C LEU A 332 -4.82 6.21 -9.42
N PRO A 333 -4.49 5.68 -10.62
CA PRO A 333 -5.05 6.16 -11.88
C PRO A 333 -6.58 6.22 -11.88
N GLY A 334 -7.12 7.17 -12.64
CA GLY A 334 -8.57 7.37 -12.75
C GLY A 334 -9.21 8.10 -11.57
N GLY A 335 -8.41 8.81 -10.76
CA GLY A 335 -8.89 9.55 -9.58
C GLY A 335 -9.31 8.65 -8.43
N LEU A 336 -8.94 7.38 -8.47
CA LEU A 336 -9.20 6.40 -7.42
C LEU A 336 -8.15 6.51 -6.31
N ASN A 337 -8.55 6.26 -5.08
CA ASN A 337 -7.65 6.09 -3.93
C ASN A 337 -7.80 4.67 -3.41
N ALA A 338 -6.71 4.09 -2.91
CA ALA A 338 -6.72 2.82 -2.21
C ALA A 338 -6.16 2.97 -0.80
N GLY A 339 -6.75 2.27 0.15
CA GLY A 339 -6.27 2.18 1.53
C GLY A 339 -6.39 0.76 2.05
N ARG A 340 -5.41 0.33 2.85
CA ARG A 340 -5.43 -0.98 3.51
C ARG A 340 -4.70 -0.94 4.84
N THR A 341 -5.19 -1.74 5.79
CA THR A 341 -4.48 -2.08 7.03
C THR A 341 -4.88 -3.46 7.54
N GLY A 342 -4.01 -4.10 8.29
CA GLY A 342 -4.18 -5.46 8.77
C GLY A 342 -3.99 -6.52 7.70
N LEU A 343 -4.50 -7.72 7.94
CA LEU A 343 -4.39 -8.85 7.02
C LEU A 343 -5.46 -8.75 5.93
N THR A 344 -5.08 -9.00 4.67
CA THR A 344 -6.03 -9.29 3.60
C THR A 344 -6.70 -10.64 3.88
N GLU A 345 -7.80 -10.95 3.20
CA GLU A 345 -8.40 -12.29 3.30
C GLU A 345 -7.37 -13.38 2.96
N THR A 346 -6.65 -13.21 1.85
CA THR A 346 -5.60 -14.13 1.41
C THR A 346 -4.54 -14.34 2.50
N ALA A 347 -4.06 -13.25 3.11
CA ALA A 347 -3.05 -13.32 4.17
C ALA A 347 -3.60 -13.95 5.47
N ALA A 348 -4.83 -13.61 5.87
CA ALA A 348 -5.45 -14.16 7.07
C ALA A 348 -5.69 -15.67 6.96
N ARG A 349 -6.16 -16.14 5.79
CA ARG A 349 -6.30 -17.58 5.52
C ARG A 349 -4.94 -18.30 5.52
N ALA A 350 -3.90 -17.70 4.96
CA ALA A 350 -2.54 -18.25 4.99
C ALA A 350 -1.96 -18.34 6.41
N GLU A 351 -2.40 -17.48 7.33
CA GLU A 351 -2.08 -17.54 8.76
C GLU A 351 -2.93 -18.55 9.54
N GLY A 352 -3.90 -19.22 8.90
CA GLY A 352 -4.77 -20.23 9.52
C GLY A 352 -5.95 -19.66 10.30
N CYS A 353 -6.31 -18.38 10.09
CA CYS A 353 -7.50 -17.79 10.70
C CYS A 353 -8.79 -18.40 10.11
N ASP A 354 -9.82 -18.52 10.93
CA ASP A 354 -11.19 -18.82 10.47
C ASP A 354 -11.86 -17.53 9.98
N VAL A 355 -11.68 -17.25 8.69
CA VAL A 355 -11.99 -15.95 8.09
C VAL A 355 -13.43 -15.84 7.64
N GLU A 356 -14.11 -14.77 8.09
CA GLU A 356 -15.30 -14.22 7.42
C GLU A 356 -14.98 -12.87 6.81
N THR A 357 -15.50 -12.64 5.59
CA THR A 357 -15.33 -11.36 4.89
C THR A 357 -16.65 -10.82 4.38
N VAL A 358 -16.67 -9.52 4.17
CA VAL A 358 -17.76 -8.86 3.44
C VAL A 358 -17.19 -7.75 2.56
N THR A 359 -17.73 -7.62 1.36
CA THR A 359 -17.42 -6.52 0.45
C THR A 359 -18.67 -5.68 0.21
N ILE A 360 -18.62 -4.43 0.60
CA ILE A 360 -19.73 -3.49 0.43
C ILE A 360 -19.40 -2.35 -0.52
N VAL A 361 -20.43 -1.79 -1.14
CA VAL A 361 -20.37 -0.50 -1.84
C VAL A 361 -21.25 0.49 -1.10
N ALA A 362 -20.65 1.54 -0.56
CA ALA A 362 -21.32 2.57 0.24
C ALA A 362 -21.01 3.97 -0.29
N ASP A 363 -21.90 4.93 -0.10
CA ASP A 363 -21.63 6.31 -0.45
C ASP A 363 -20.56 6.88 0.52
N ASP A 364 -19.62 7.67 0.00
CA ASP A 364 -18.55 8.30 0.79
C ASP A 364 -19.06 9.45 1.65
N LYS A 365 -20.14 10.10 1.22
CA LYS A 365 -20.87 11.17 1.91
C LYS A 365 -22.36 11.14 1.51
N ALA A 366 -23.14 12.04 2.06
CA ALA A 366 -24.57 12.11 1.73
C ALA A 366 -24.77 12.24 0.20
N HIS A 367 -25.57 11.34 -0.40
CA HIS A 367 -25.75 11.24 -1.85
C HIS A 367 -26.25 12.52 -2.53
N TYR A 368 -26.94 13.38 -1.77
CA TYR A 368 -27.42 14.68 -2.24
C TYR A 368 -26.38 15.80 -2.15
N TYR A 369 -25.20 15.52 -1.54
CA TYR A 369 -24.14 16.51 -1.44
C TYR A 369 -23.26 16.51 -2.71
N PRO A 370 -22.94 17.69 -3.27
CA PRO A 370 -22.13 17.77 -4.50
C PRO A 370 -20.80 17.02 -4.39
N GLY A 371 -20.45 16.27 -5.44
CA GLY A 371 -19.24 15.49 -5.50
C GLY A 371 -19.26 14.25 -4.59
N ALA A 372 -20.44 13.74 -4.25
CA ALA A 372 -20.55 12.45 -3.61
C ALA A 372 -20.07 11.33 -4.55
N GLY A 373 -19.23 10.46 -4.01
CA GLY A 373 -18.69 9.26 -4.65
C GLY A 373 -19.07 8.01 -3.85
N VAL A 374 -18.40 6.93 -4.17
CA VAL A 374 -18.58 5.66 -3.46
C VAL A 374 -17.28 5.13 -2.89
N PHE A 375 -17.39 4.40 -1.80
CA PHE A 375 -16.37 3.50 -1.29
C PHE A 375 -16.74 2.06 -1.63
N ILE A 376 -15.74 1.28 -2.01
CA ILE A 376 -15.74 -0.17 -1.96
C ILE A 376 -14.93 -0.52 -0.72
N ILE A 377 -15.53 -1.21 0.24
CA ILE A 377 -14.88 -1.57 1.51
C ILE A 377 -14.99 -3.07 1.70
N LYS A 378 -13.84 -3.73 1.81
CA LYS A 378 -13.74 -5.13 2.22
C LYS A 378 -13.26 -5.20 3.66
N LEU A 379 -14.05 -5.84 4.51
CA LEU A 379 -13.71 -6.13 5.91
C LEU A 379 -13.39 -7.60 6.05
N THR A 380 -12.36 -7.91 6.82
CA THR A 380 -11.92 -9.26 7.16
C THR A 380 -11.95 -9.43 8.67
N ALA A 381 -12.65 -10.44 9.19
CA ALA A 381 -12.71 -10.77 10.60
C ALA A 381 -12.45 -12.25 10.84
N ASP A 382 -12.05 -12.59 12.05
CA ASP A 382 -11.99 -13.96 12.52
C ASP A 382 -13.37 -14.37 13.08
N ARG A 383 -13.91 -15.49 12.59
CA ARG A 383 -15.25 -15.97 12.91
C ARG A 383 -15.40 -16.32 14.38
N ALA A 384 -14.38 -16.97 14.95
CA ALA A 384 -14.42 -17.49 16.31
C ALA A 384 -14.28 -16.38 17.35
N THR A 385 -13.36 -15.45 17.13
CA THR A 385 -13.08 -14.36 18.08
C THR A 385 -13.83 -13.07 17.77
N ARG A 386 -14.44 -12.98 16.59
CA ARG A 386 -15.12 -11.78 16.04
C ARG A 386 -14.21 -10.55 15.96
N LYS A 387 -12.88 -10.73 16.04
CA LYS A 387 -11.91 -9.64 15.93
C LYS A 387 -11.75 -9.18 14.49
N LEU A 388 -11.68 -7.86 14.30
CA LEU A 388 -11.32 -7.29 13.00
C LEU A 388 -9.86 -7.62 12.69
N LEU A 389 -9.63 -8.29 11.56
CA LEU A 389 -8.30 -8.69 11.09
C LEU A 389 -7.73 -7.72 10.05
N GLY A 390 -8.57 -7.16 9.20
CA GLY A 390 -8.11 -6.27 8.14
C GLY A 390 -9.22 -5.51 7.44
N VAL A 391 -8.80 -4.44 6.76
CA VAL A 391 -9.68 -3.60 5.93
C VAL A 391 -8.95 -3.20 4.66
N GLN A 392 -9.66 -3.28 3.54
CA GLN A 392 -9.27 -2.74 2.26
C GLN A 392 -10.35 -1.78 1.79
N ALA A 393 -9.97 -0.60 1.31
CA ALA A 393 -10.90 0.43 0.87
C ALA A 393 -10.45 1.02 -0.47
N LEU A 394 -11.38 1.15 -1.41
CA LEU A 394 -11.20 1.85 -2.68
C LEU A 394 -12.27 2.94 -2.79
N GLY A 395 -11.95 4.05 -3.44
CA GLY A 395 -12.93 5.11 -3.71
C GLY A 395 -12.28 6.42 -4.11
N THR A 396 -13.09 7.39 -4.50
CA THR A 396 -12.62 8.75 -4.84
C THR A 396 -12.49 9.65 -3.61
N GLY A 397 -13.08 9.23 -2.48
CA GLY A 397 -13.07 9.97 -1.22
C GLY A 397 -11.87 9.64 -0.32
N ALA A 398 -12.00 9.98 0.96
CA ALA A 398 -10.98 9.85 2.00
C ALA A 398 -10.86 8.39 2.49
N VAL A 399 -10.27 7.50 1.69
CA VAL A 399 -10.01 6.09 2.06
C VAL A 399 -9.08 5.98 3.27
N ASP A 400 -8.21 6.96 3.48
CA ASP A 400 -7.33 7.10 4.64
C ASP A 400 -8.13 7.14 5.94
N LYS A 401 -9.28 7.83 5.97
CA LYS A 401 -10.17 7.86 7.13
C LYS A 401 -10.70 6.46 7.51
N ILE A 402 -11.11 5.67 6.50
CA ILE A 402 -11.54 4.27 6.70
C ILE A 402 -10.37 3.43 7.23
N THR A 403 -9.20 3.61 6.63
CA THR A 403 -7.97 2.91 6.99
C THR A 403 -7.53 3.23 8.42
N ASP A 404 -7.52 4.50 8.83
CA ASP A 404 -7.07 4.93 10.16
C ASP A 404 -8.03 4.50 11.28
N ILE A 405 -9.34 4.47 11.02
CA ILE A 405 -10.33 3.86 11.91
C ILE A 405 -9.97 2.38 12.14
N ALA A 406 -9.69 1.65 11.07
CA ALA A 406 -9.34 0.23 11.14
C ALA A 406 -7.97 0.00 11.82
N VAL A 407 -6.96 0.87 11.59
CA VAL A 407 -5.67 0.83 12.32
C VAL A 407 -5.92 0.90 13.82
N THR A 408 -6.76 1.82 14.26
CA THR A 408 -7.09 2.00 15.67
C THR A 408 -7.81 0.78 16.24
N ALA A 409 -8.83 0.30 15.53
CA ALA A 409 -9.62 -0.88 15.93
C ALA A 409 -8.73 -2.14 16.06
N ILE A 410 -7.97 -2.47 15.03
CA ILE A 410 -7.08 -3.64 15.01
C ILE A 410 -5.99 -3.50 16.09
N SER A 411 -5.40 -2.30 16.24
CA SER A 411 -4.37 -2.05 17.25
C SER A 411 -4.84 -2.26 18.69
N LEU A 412 -6.12 -2.04 18.95
CA LEU A 412 -6.75 -2.23 20.25
C LEU A 412 -7.40 -3.62 20.40
N GLY A 413 -7.38 -4.44 19.36
CA GLY A 413 -7.98 -5.79 19.36
C GLY A 413 -9.50 -5.76 19.42
N ALA A 414 -10.12 -4.75 18.80
CA ALA A 414 -11.57 -4.56 18.83
C ALA A 414 -12.33 -5.70 18.12
N GLU A 415 -13.42 -6.11 18.72
CA GLU A 415 -14.40 -7.01 18.12
C GLU A 415 -15.37 -6.23 17.22
N VAL A 416 -15.88 -6.89 16.18
CA VAL A 416 -16.82 -6.30 15.20
C VAL A 416 -18.07 -5.74 15.91
N ASP A 417 -18.55 -6.44 16.95
CA ASP A 417 -19.70 -6.02 17.77
C ASP A 417 -19.48 -4.67 18.44
N GLN A 418 -18.29 -4.42 18.97
CA GLN A 418 -17.92 -3.16 19.58
C GLN A 418 -17.88 -2.00 18.57
N LEU A 419 -17.45 -2.30 17.33
CA LEU A 419 -17.34 -1.31 16.27
C LEU A 419 -18.70 -0.85 15.75
N ALA A 420 -19.74 -1.69 15.82
CA ALA A 420 -21.09 -1.36 15.37
C ALA A 420 -21.75 -0.22 16.17
N ALA A 421 -21.36 -0.09 17.45
CA ALA A 421 -21.93 0.89 18.37
C ALA A 421 -21.10 2.18 18.52
N MET A 422 -20.06 2.36 17.70
CA MET A 422 -19.19 3.54 17.80
C MET A 422 -19.86 4.79 17.24
N ASP A 423 -19.69 5.91 17.95
CA ASP A 423 -20.20 7.23 17.57
C ASP A 423 -19.25 7.90 16.57
N PHE A 424 -19.42 7.56 15.29
CA PHE A 424 -18.65 8.14 14.21
C PHE A 424 -19.15 9.53 13.82
N ALA A 425 -18.22 10.43 13.50
CA ALA A 425 -18.56 11.80 13.10
C ALA A 425 -19.38 11.83 11.79
N TYR A 426 -20.44 12.62 11.80
CA TYR A 426 -21.31 12.85 10.66
C TYR A 426 -21.58 14.32 10.42
N ALA A 427 -21.44 14.73 9.16
CA ALA A 427 -22.16 15.84 8.53
C ALA A 427 -22.18 15.58 7.01
N PRO A 428 -23.15 16.08 6.24
CA PRO A 428 -23.31 15.77 4.82
C PRO A 428 -22.06 15.89 3.95
N PRO A 429 -21.15 16.87 4.15
CA PRO A 429 -19.91 16.99 3.37
C PRO A 429 -18.87 15.91 3.66
N PHE A 430 -18.95 15.21 4.80
CA PHE A 430 -17.87 14.37 5.32
C PHE A 430 -18.20 12.88 5.39
N SER A 431 -19.49 12.53 5.51
CA SER A 431 -19.91 11.14 5.68
C SER A 431 -21.41 10.99 5.40
N THR A 432 -21.90 9.74 5.40
CA THR A 432 -23.31 9.40 5.51
C THR A 432 -23.71 9.32 7.00
N ALA A 433 -25.01 9.41 7.31
CA ALA A 433 -25.50 9.38 8.69
C ALA A 433 -25.12 8.09 9.44
N ILE A 434 -25.14 6.94 8.76
CA ILE A 434 -24.43 5.74 9.20
C ILE A 434 -23.09 5.77 8.46
N HIS A 435 -22.00 5.91 9.19
CA HIS A 435 -20.66 6.01 8.62
C HIS A 435 -20.36 4.81 7.68
N PRO A 436 -19.70 5.00 6.51
CA PRO A 436 -19.43 3.90 5.57
C PRO A 436 -18.71 2.70 6.20
N PHE A 437 -17.76 2.95 7.10
CA PHE A 437 -17.12 1.90 7.89
C PHE A 437 -18.13 1.13 8.76
N ALA A 438 -19.04 1.84 9.45
CA ALA A 438 -20.09 1.21 10.26
C ALA A 438 -21.10 0.43 9.39
N HIS A 439 -21.36 0.87 8.16
CA HIS A 439 -22.13 0.06 7.21
C HIS A 439 -21.45 -1.29 6.94
N GLY A 440 -20.15 -1.29 6.67
CA GLY A 440 -19.39 -2.52 6.48
C GLY A 440 -19.46 -3.42 7.71
N VAL A 441 -19.25 -2.85 8.89
CA VAL A 441 -19.33 -3.55 10.17
C VAL A 441 -20.71 -4.21 10.36
N ASN A 442 -21.80 -3.47 10.12
CA ASN A 442 -23.16 -4.00 10.26
C ASN A 442 -23.46 -5.15 9.28
N VAL A 443 -22.97 -5.04 8.03
CA VAL A 443 -23.15 -6.10 7.03
C VAL A 443 -22.32 -7.33 7.40
N LEU A 444 -21.09 -7.15 7.91
CA LEU A 444 -20.26 -8.26 8.41
C LEU A 444 -20.92 -8.97 9.60
N LEU A 445 -21.52 -8.22 10.55
CA LEU A 445 -22.29 -8.79 11.64
C LEU A 445 -23.48 -9.62 11.12
N ASN A 446 -24.24 -9.08 10.16
CA ASN A 446 -25.35 -9.82 9.55
C ASN A 446 -24.89 -11.15 8.95
N LYS A 447 -23.69 -11.20 8.39
CA LYS A 447 -23.11 -12.42 7.81
C LYS A 447 -22.64 -13.39 8.91
N LEU A 448 -21.93 -12.88 9.94
CA LEU A 448 -21.47 -13.66 11.10
C LEU A 448 -22.66 -14.27 11.89
N ASP A 449 -23.78 -13.55 11.98
CA ASP A 449 -24.99 -13.97 12.68
C ASP A 449 -25.95 -14.81 11.80
N GLY A 450 -25.58 -15.07 10.52
CA GLY A 450 -26.35 -15.89 9.58
C GLY A 450 -27.62 -15.23 9.03
N THR A 451 -27.83 -13.94 9.28
CA THR A 451 -28.97 -13.20 8.74
C THR A 451 -28.77 -12.78 7.29
N LEU A 452 -27.52 -12.57 6.87
CA LEU A 452 -27.10 -12.40 5.48
C LEU A 452 -26.43 -13.69 4.99
N GLU A 453 -26.93 -14.24 3.90
CA GLU A 453 -26.30 -15.29 3.13
C GLU A 453 -25.89 -14.73 1.78
N SER A 454 -24.60 -14.73 1.47
CA SER A 454 -24.04 -14.06 0.29
C SER A 454 -22.93 -14.85 -0.35
N PHE A 455 -22.61 -14.49 -1.58
CA PHE A 455 -21.33 -14.79 -2.21
C PHE A 455 -20.52 -13.50 -2.34
N THR A 456 -19.24 -13.58 -2.01
CA THR A 456 -18.28 -12.52 -2.33
C THR A 456 -18.03 -12.47 -3.84
N PRO A 457 -17.52 -11.37 -4.40
CA PRO A 457 -17.10 -11.32 -5.80
C PRO A 457 -16.09 -12.42 -6.16
N ALA A 458 -15.16 -12.74 -5.25
CA ALA A 458 -14.18 -13.80 -5.45
C ALA A 458 -14.83 -15.21 -5.50
N GLU A 459 -15.77 -15.50 -4.59
CA GLU A 459 -16.53 -16.77 -4.60
C GLU A 459 -17.38 -16.90 -5.86
N TYR A 460 -18.01 -15.80 -6.30
CA TYR A 460 -18.76 -15.78 -7.56
C TYR A 460 -17.86 -16.09 -8.76
N ALA A 461 -16.71 -15.42 -8.86
CA ALA A 461 -15.73 -15.66 -9.92
C ALA A 461 -15.17 -17.09 -9.91
N ALA A 462 -15.10 -17.72 -8.73
CA ALA A 462 -14.70 -19.12 -8.56
C ALA A 462 -15.83 -20.13 -8.87
N GLY A 463 -17.02 -19.66 -9.29
CA GLY A 463 -18.14 -20.53 -9.69
C GLY A 463 -19.09 -20.95 -8.56
N ALA A 464 -19.01 -20.35 -7.37
CA ALA A 464 -19.87 -20.70 -6.24
C ALA A 464 -21.37 -20.52 -6.51
N ALA A 465 -21.73 -19.70 -7.50
CA ALA A 465 -23.12 -19.47 -7.93
C ALA A 465 -23.59 -20.41 -9.06
N GLU A 466 -22.83 -21.45 -9.40
CA GLU A 466 -23.26 -22.42 -10.42
C GLU A 466 -24.60 -23.06 -10.02
N GLY A 467 -25.54 -23.05 -10.96
CA GLY A 467 -26.90 -23.55 -10.75
C GLY A 467 -27.83 -22.59 -9.99
N TYR A 468 -27.41 -21.36 -9.72
CA TYR A 468 -28.28 -20.30 -9.21
C TYR A 468 -28.89 -19.51 -10.37
N GLU A 469 -30.19 -19.20 -10.28
CA GLU A 469 -30.85 -18.26 -11.16
C GLU A 469 -30.53 -16.84 -10.72
N ILE A 470 -30.06 -15.99 -11.66
CA ILE A 470 -29.77 -14.59 -11.40
C ILE A 470 -31.08 -13.80 -11.37
N VAL A 471 -31.31 -13.12 -10.25
CA VAL A 471 -32.50 -12.28 -10.03
C VAL A 471 -32.07 -10.83 -9.90
N ASP A 472 -32.59 -10.00 -10.77
CA ASP A 472 -32.39 -8.55 -10.75
C ASP A 472 -33.25 -7.91 -9.65
N CYS A 473 -32.60 -7.28 -8.68
CA CYS A 473 -33.22 -6.57 -7.56
C CYS A 473 -32.96 -5.05 -7.62
N ALA A 474 -32.57 -4.52 -8.78
CA ALA A 474 -32.31 -3.09 -8.98
C ALA A 474 -33.59 -2.24 -8.80
N GLN A 475 -33.47 -0.92 -8.86
CA GLN A 475 -34.60 -0.02 -8.73
C GLN A 475 -35.60 -0.14 -9.90
N ALA A 476 -35.08 -0.40 -11.09
CA ALA A 476 -35.78 -0.76 -12.31
C ALA A 476 -35.00 -1.90 -12.97
N PRO A 477 -35.61 -2.70 -13.87
CA PRO A 477 -34.91 -3.77 -14.57
C PRO A 477 -33.62 -3.26 -15.22
N ALA A 478 -32.48 -3.89 -14.85
CA ALA A 478 -31.14 -3.52 -15.27
C ALA A 478 -30.37 -4.68 -15.91
N LEU A 479 -30.77 -5.93 -15.65
CA LEU A 479 -30.14 -7.13 -16.21
C LEU A 479 -31.08 -7.74 -17.25
N GLU A 480 -30.71 -7.67 -18.53
CA GLU A 480 -31.54 -8.14 -19.64
C GLU A 480 -31.82 -9.65 -19.52
N GLY A 481 -33.08 -10.04 -19.81
CA GLY A 481 -33.52 -11.45 -19.79
C GLY A 481 -33.54 -12.11 -18.40
N ARG A 482 -33.32 -11.37 -17.29
CA ARG A 482 -33.34 -11.91 -15.94
C ARG A 482 -34.68 -11.65 -15.24
N LEU A 483 -35.04 -12.54 -14.31
CA LEU A 483 -36.19 -12.32 -13.42
C LEU A 483 -35.95 -11.04 -12.62
N PHE A 484 -36.91 -10.10 -12.67
CA PHE A 484 -36.86 -8.86 -11.90
C PHE A 484 -37.76 -8.93 -10.67
N LEU A 485 -37.22 -8.70 -9.50
CA LEU A 485 -37.93 -8.64 -8.22
C LEU A 485 -37.73 -7.30 -7.52
N ASN A 486 -38.76 -6.45 -7.54
CA ASN A 486 -38.74 -5.25 -6.70
C ASN A 486 -39.03 -5.60 -5.24
N PRO A 487 -38.09 -5.40 -4.29
CA PRO A 487 -38.36 -5.71 -2.89
C PRO A 487 -39.62 -5.03 -2.33
N ALA A 488 -39.98 -3.85 -2.80
CA ALA A 488 -41.20 -3.15 -2.33
C ALA A 488 -42.51 -3.86 -2.76
N ALA A 489 -42.48 -4.66 -3.80
CA ALA A 489 -43.65 -5.37 -4.33
C ALA A 489 -43.81 -6.79 -3.74
N ILE A 490 -42.83 -7.32 -2.99
CA ILE A 490 -42.91 -8.66 -2.43
C ILE A 490 -43.75 -8.61 -1.15
N ASN A 491 -45.03 -8.93 -1.23
CA ASN A 491 -46.00 -8.94 -0.13
C ASN A 491 -46.64 -10.32 0.08
N GLY A 492 -46.07 -11.39 -0.53
CA GLY A 492 -46.50 -12.77 -0.47
C GLY A 492 -45.53 -13.67 -1.21
N PRO A 493 -45.84 -14.97 -1.35
CA PRO A 493 -45.13 -15.85 -2.27
C PRO A 493 -45.13 -15.26 -3.68
N VAL A 494 -43.99 -15.39 -4.37
CA VAL A 494 -43.84 -14.89 -5.75
C VAL A 494 -44.43 -15.95 -6.70
N GLU A 495 -45.33 -15.51 -7.55
CA GLU A 495 -45.98 -16.40 -8.51
C GLU A 495 -44.96 -16.99 -9.50
N GLY A 496 -45.06 -18.30 -9.73
CA GLY A 496 -44.15 -19.02 -10.63
C GLY A 496 -42.75 -19.30 -10.06
N LEU A 497 -42.46 -18.95 -8.81
CA LEU A 497 -41.15 -19.18 -8.17
C LEU A 497 -41.24 -20.25 -7.08
N GLU A 498 -40.51 -21.34 -7.25
CA GLU A 498 -40.46 -22.44 -6.29
C GLU A 498 -39.72 -22.03 -5.02
N LYS A 499 -40.15 -22.54 -3.84
CA LYS A 499 -39.59 -22.19 -2.54
C LYS A 499 -38.15 -22.61 -2.33
N ASP A 500 -37.72 -23.66 -3.00
CA ASP A 500 -36.38 -24.24 -2.96
C ASP A 500 -35.49 -23.81 -4.13
N ALA A 501 -36.00 -22.92 -5.01
CA ALA A 501 -35.22 -22.36 -6.10
C ALA A 501 -33.95 -21.69 -5.60
N LYS A 502 -32.83 -22.00 -6.25
CA LYS A 502 -31.55 -21.37 -5.97
C LYS A 502 -31.48 -20.00 -6.64
N LEU A 503 -31.51 -18.93 -5.87
CA LEU A 503 -31.60 -17.56 -6.36
C LEU A 503 -30.37 -16.75 -5.99
N LEU A 504 -29.67 -16.19 -6.99
CA LEU A 504 -28.62 -15.19 -6.80
C LEU A 504 -29.22 -13.80 -6.97
N LEU A 505 -29.36 -13.09 -5.88
CA LEU A 505 -29.97 -11.77 -5.83
C LEU A 505 -28.92 -10.69 -6.11
N VAL A 506 -29.15 -9.90 -7.15
CA VAL A 506 -28.19 -8.91 -7.63
C VAL A 506 -28.85 -7.53 -7.70
N CYS A 507 -28.13 -6.51 -7.29
CA CYS A 507 -28.43 -5.11 -7.59
C CYS A 507 -27.11 -4.32 -7.66
N THR A 508 -27.13 -3.04 -7.91
CA THR A 508 -25.90 -2.26 -8.11
C THR A 508 -24.90 -2.34 -6.95
N LYS A 509 -25.37 -2.30 -5.68
CA LYS A 509 -24.53 -2.20 -4.48
C LYS A 509 -24.75 -3.33 -3.46
N GLY A 510 -25.56 -4.35 -3.75
CA GLY A 510 -25.93 -5.42 -2.82
C GLY A 510 -27.07 -5.10 -1.84
N ARG A 511 -27.33 -3.83 -1.54
CA ARG A 511 -28.33 -3.41 -0.51
C ARG A 511 -29.75 -3.86 -0.83
N ARG A 512 -30.26 -3.61 -2.05
CA ARG A 512 -31.61 -4.02 -2.43
C ARG A 512 -31.75 -5.53 -2.52
N ALA A 513 -30.70 -6.21 -2.97
CA ALA A 513 -30.62 -7.65 -2.98
C ALA A 513 -30.79 -8.25 -1.56
N TYR A 514 -30.13 -7.67 -0.55
CA TYR A 514 -30.31 -8.07 0.84
C TYR A 514 -31.73 -7.84 1.35
N LEU A 515 -32.38 -6.71 1.01
CA LEU A 515 -33.79 -6.47 1.34
C LEU A 515 -34.72 -7.49 0.66
N THR A 516 -34.42 -7.87 -0.57
CA THR A 516 -35.12 -8.94 -1.30
C THR A 516 -34.94 -10.28 -0.60
N GLN A 517 -33.71 -10.64 -0.20
CA GLN A 517 -33.43 -11.87 0.52
C GLN A 517 -34.25 -11.96 1.83
N ASN A 518 -34.27 -10.90 2.62
CA ASN A 518 -35.04 -10.90 3.88
C ASN A 518 -36.55 -11.14 3.65
N ARG A 519 -37.13 -10.52 2.63
CA ARG A 519 -38.56 -10.73 2.29
C ARG A 519 -38.82 -12.13 1.76
N LEU A 520 -37.98 -12.63 0.88
CA LEU A 520 -38.09 -14.00 0.37
C LEU A 520 -37.97 -15.03 1.49
N LYS A 521 -36.98 -14.89 2.39
CA LYS A 521 -36.83 -15.75 3.57
C LYS A 521 -38.08 -15.74 4.46
N PHE A 522 -38.68 -14.58 4.69
CA PHE A 522 -39.93 -14.47 5.45
C PHE A 522 -41.08 -15.26 4.82
N TYR A 523 -41.15 -15.34 3.49
CA TYR A 523 -42.15 -16.13 2.76
C TYR A 523 -41.70 -17.56 2.46
N GLY A 524 -40.60 -18.05 3.07
CA GLY A 524 -40.17 -19.44 3.07
C GLY A 524 -39.27 -19.85 1.91
N TYR A 525 -38.61 -18.92 1.22
CA TYR A 525 -37.57 -19.23 0.23
C TYR A 525 -36.22 -19.43 0.97
N SER A 526 -35.67 -20.65 0.90
CA SER A 526 -34.51 -21.04 1.72
C SER A 526 -33.15 -20.88 0.99
N ASN A 527 -33.15 -20.94 -0.36
CA ASN A 527 -31.92 -21.01 -1.14
C ASN A 527 -31.59 -19.70 -1.85
N THR A 528 -31.52 -18.62 -1.09
CA THR A 528 -31.20 -17.30 -1.63
C THR A 528 -29.77 -16.87 -1.26
N ARG A 529 -29.03 -16.27 -2.19
CA ARG A 529 -27.71 -15.68 -1.95
C ARG A 529 -27.68 -14.26 -2.51
N VAL A 530 -27.06 -13.37 -1.79
CA VAL A 530 -26.80 -11.99 -2.26
C VAL A 530 -25.43 -11.95 -2.90
N LEU A 531 -25.27 -11.30 -4.06
CA LEU A 531 -23.96 -10.98 -4.59
C LEU A 531 -23.45 -9.70 -3.94
N GLU A 532 -22.40 -9.80 -3.16
CA GLU A 532 -21.74 -8.67 -2.49
C GLU A 532 -21.15 -7.71 -3.54
N GLY A 533 -21.28 -6.39 -3.31
CA GLY A 533 -20.83 -5.38 -4.26
C GLY A 533 -21.69 -5.25 -5.52
N GLY A 534 -22.50 -6.26 -5.85
CA GLY A 534 -23.42 -6.27 -6.98
C GLY A 534 -22.75 -5.97 -8.32
N THR A 535 -23.46 -5.28 -9.22
CA THR A 535 -22.93 -4.93 -10.56
C THR A 535 -21.83 -3.86 -10.52
N THR A 536 -21.53 -3.26 -9.37
CA THR A 536 -20.36 -2.37 -9.25
C THR A 536 -19.04 -3.13 -9.32
N LEU A 537 -19.01 -4.38 -8.83
CA LEU A 537 -17.81 -5.21 -8.77
C LEU A 537 -17.84 -6.42 -9.71
N THR A 538 -19.01 -6.74 -10.26
CA THR A 538 -19.18 -7.92 -11.12
C THR A 538 -19.90 -7.54 -12.39
N GLU A 539 -19.27 -7.79 -13.51
CA GLU A 539 -19.91 -7.64 -14.82
C GLU A 539 -20.70 -8.90 -15.15
N PHE A 540 -21.90 -8.74 -15.65
CA PHE A 540 -22.71 -9.81 -16.21
C PHE A 540 -22.66 -9.66 -17.74
N GLY A 541 -22.00 -10.60 -18.40
CA GLY A 541 -22.00 -10.65 -19.86
C GLY A 541 -23.41 -10.81 -20.43
N ASP A 542 -23.63 -10.23 -21.59
CA ASP A 542 -24.84 -10.38 -22.38
C ASP A 542 -25.09 -11.83 -22.78
#